data_73699f110953ccf0a00954217166845f
#
_entry.id   73699f110953ccf0a00954217166845f
#
_cell.length_a   1.000
_cell.length_b   1.000
_cell.length_c   1.000
_cell.angle_alpha   90.00
_cell.angle_beta   90.00
_cell.angle_gamma   90.00
#
_symmetry.space_group_name_H-M   'P 1'
#
loop_
_entity.id
_entity.type
_entity.pdbx_description
1 polymer ?
#
loop_
_entity_poly.entity_id
_entity_poly.type
_entity_poly.pdbx_seq_one_letter_code
_entity_poly.pdbx_strand_id
1 'polypeptide(L)'
;MKNKPESYQSILAPYITGLLEEKRANGFSYTAKETTLWQFDEYCVSQHLDSLEVSKDFLAPWMERQDSESPSCHEDRISCVRQLMLYMASCGISVYIPHDFYHSRKPYPHIFDQCEIRDFFRALDGYQPRNISFEARLVGEYRMAFRLYCCCGM
;
A
#
# COMPACT_ATOMS: atom_id res chain seq x y z
N MET A 1 -18.57 -2.38 3.35
CA MET A 1 -17.33 -2.68 4.10
C MET A 1 -17.58 -3.96 4.86
N LYS A 2 -16.85 -5.05 4.59
CA LYS A 2 -16.93 -6.26 5.42
C LYS A 2 -16.28 -5.93 6.77
N ASN A 3 -16.98 -6.21 7.88
CA ASN A 3 -16.42 -6.07 9.20
C ASN A 3 -15.20 -6.97 9.32
N LYS A 4 -14.07 -6.43 9.74
CA LYS A 4 -12.87 -7.19 10.06
C LYS A 4 -13.22 -8.17 11.18
N PRO A 5 -12.97 -9.49 11.02
CA PRO A 5 -13.19 -10.46 12.09
C PRO A 5 -12.26 -10.19 13.28
N GLU A 6 -12.68 -10.57 14.46
CA GLU A 6 -11.90 -10.41 15.69
C GLU A 6 -10.61 -11.27 15.70
N SER A 7 -10.52 -12.32 14.87
CA SER A 7 -9.37 -13.22 14.81
C SER A 7 -9.20 -13.83 13.41
N TYR A 8 -7.94 -14.14 13.06
CA TYR A 8 -7.58 -14.95 11.88
C TYR A 8 -8.00 -16.40 12.11
N GLN A 9 -8.37 -17.12 11.04
CA GLN A 9 -8.98 -18.45 11.13
C GLN A 9 -8.16 -19.56 10.46
N SER A 10 -7.21 -19.22 9.59
CA SER A 10 -6.37 -20.21 8.92
C SER A 10 -5.30 -20.78 9.84
N ILE A 11 -4.67 -21.86 9.40
CA ILE A 11 -3.48 -22.44 10.08
C ILE A 11 -2.32 -21.43 10.19
N LEU A 12 -2.31 -20.37 9.37
CA LEU A 12 -1.32 -19.31 9.38
C LEU A 12 -1.60 -18.21 10.42
N ALA A 13 -2.73 -18.24 11.11
CA ALA A 13 -3.16 -17.23 12.09
C ALA A 13 -2.08 -16.84 13.12
N PRO A 14 -1.33 -17.78 13.73
CA PRO A 14 -0.27 -17.44 14.68
C PRO A 14 0.86 -16.63 14.04
N TYR A 15 1.22 -16.94 12.79
CA TYR A 15 2.29 -16.26 12.06
C TYR A 15 1.84 -14.87 11.58
N ILE A 16 0.60 -14.71 11.17
CA ILE A 16 0.02 -13.40 10.82
C ILE A 16 0.03 -12.48 12.04
N THR A 17 -0.43 -12.99 13.18
CA THR A 17 -0.43 -12.24 14.44
C THR A 17 0.98 -11.86 14.86
N GLY A 18 1.91 -12.82 14.85
CA GLY A 18 3.32 -12.57 15.22
C GLY A 18 4.01 -11.54 14.31
N LEU A 19 3.77 -11.60 12.99
CA LEU A 19 4.27 -10.58 12.06
C LEU A 19 3.73 -9.20 12.41
N LEU A 20 2.43 -9.08 12.70
CA LEU A 20 1.81 -7.79 13.05
C LEU A 20 2.37 -7.23 14.36
N GLU A 21 2.58 -8.08 15.37
CA GLU A 21 3.20 -7.70 16.62
C GLU A 21 4.64 -7.22 16.42
N GLU A 22 5.46 -7.95 15.64
CA GLU A 22 6.82 -7.54 15.27
C GLU A 22 6.83 -6.16 14.59
N LYS A 23 5.96 -5.95 13.58
CA LYS A 23 5.91 -4.68 12.87
C LYS A 23 5.47 -3.52 13.78
N ARG A 24 4.50 -3.74 14.65
CA ARG A 24 4.04 -2.75 15.63
C ARG A 24 5.12 -2.44 16.68
N ALA A 25 5.84 -3.45 17.16
CA ALA A 25 6.97 -3.25 18.06
C ALA A 25 8.08 -2.39 17.43
N ASN A 26 8.26 -2.49 16.11
CA ASN A 26 9.18 -1.65 15.34
C ASN A 26 8.61 -0.27 14.93
N GLY A 27 7.45 0.13 15.46
CA GLY A 27 6.84 1.45 15.25
C GLY A 27 6.00 1.60 13.96
N PHE A 28 5.75 0.53 13.21
CA PHE A 28 4.90 0.56 12.03
C PHE A 28 3.42 0.37 12.40
N SER A 29 2.52 1.25 11.93
CA SER A 29 1.08 1.09 12.18
C SER A 29 0.48 -0.14 11.49
N TYR A 30 0.98 -0.49 10.30
CA TYR A 30 0.65 -1.67 9.49
C TYR A 30 -0.86 -1.89 9.19
N THR A 31 -1.71 -0.90 9.46
CA THR A 31 -3.17 -1.01 9.39
C THR A 31 -3.69 -1.38 7.98
N ALA A 32 -3.12 -0.78 6.94
CA ALA A 32 -3.52 -1.09 5.55
C ALA A 32 -3.13 -2.53 5.16
N LYS A 33 -1.96 -2.99 5.60
CA LYS A 33 -1.48 -4.36 5.33
C LYS A 33 -2.27 -5.42 6.10
N GLU A 34 -2.80 -5.08 7.26
CA GLU A 34 -3.64 -5.94 8.05
C GLU A 34 -4.92 -6.37 7.30
N THR A 35 -5.51 -5.47 6.51
CA THR A 35 -6.65 -5.80 5.65
C THR A 35 -6.27 -6.82 4.57
N THR A 36 -5.10 -6.65 3.95
CA THR A 36 -4.59 -7.60 2.95
C THR A 36 -4.28 -8.96 3.58
N LEU A 37 -3.70 -8.99 4.78
CA LEU A 37 -3.44 -10.25 5.51
C LEU A 37 -4.74 -10.96 5.89
N TRP A 38 -5.77 -10.22 6.26
CA TRP A 38 -7.08 -10.81 6.51
C TRP A 38 -7.69 -11.42 5.25
N GLN A 39 -7.63 -10.75 4.09
CA GLN A 39 -8.08 -11.30 2.81
C GLN A 39 -7.29 -12.56 2.43
N PHE A 40 -5.99 -12.58 2.73
CA PHE A 40 -5.16 -13.76 2.51
C PHE A 40 -5.52 -14.91 3.45
N ASP A 41 -5.83 -14.63 4.70
CA ASP A 41 -6.34 -15.62 5.65
C ASP A 41 -7.65 -16.25 5.18
N GLU A 42 -8.63 -15.44 4.71
CA GLU A 42 -9.86 -15.93 4.07
C GLU A 42 -9.55 -16.81 2.85
N TYR A 43 -8.58 -16.42 2.02
CA TYR A 43 -8.14 -17.23 0.88
C TYR A 43 -7.58 -18.58 1.35
N CYS A 44 -6.71 -18.61 2.35
CA CYS A 44 -6.15 -19.85 2.90
C CYS A 44 -7.25 -20.79 3.42
N VAL A 45 -8.24 -20.26 4.12
CA VAL A 45 -9.42 -21.03 4.59
C VAL A 45 -10.22 -21.56 3.40
N SER A 46 -10.50 -20.74 2.40
CA SER A 46 -11.28 -21.12 1.22
C SER A 46 -10.62 -22.19 0.37
N GLN A 47 -9.30 -22.21 0.34
CA GLN A 47 -8.48 -23.19 -0.37
C GLN A 47 -8.13 -24.42 0.50
N HIS A 48 -8.69 -24.53 1.70
CA HIS A 48 -8.44 -25.64 2.64
C HIS A 48 -6.96 -25.91 2.89
N LEU A 49 -6.21 -24.84 3.23
CA LEU A 49 -4.77 -24.96 3.56
C LEU A 49 -4.60 -25.71 4.90
N ASP A 50 -4.23 -26.99 4.83
CA ASP A 50 -4.06 -27.86 6.00
C ASP A 50 -2.57 -28.02 6.44
N SER A 51 -1.64 -27.45 5.69
CA SER A 51 -0.20 -27.50 5.97
C SER A 51 0.41 -26.11 6.10
N LEU A 52 1.42 -25.98 6.96
CA LEU A 52 2.23 -24.77 7.04
C LEU A 52 3.18 -24.60 5.84
N GLU A 53 3.36 -25.64 5.03
CA GLU A 53 4.17 -25.59 3.82
C GLU A 53 3.38 -24.92 2.70
N VAL A 54 3.62 -23.64 2.51
CA VAL A 54 2.97 -22.85 1.44
C VAL A 54 3.78 -22.99 0.16
N SER A 55 3.24 -23.71 -0.82
CA SER A 55 3.90 -23.95 -2.12
C SER A 55 3.69 -22.79 -3.10
N LYS A 56 4.51 -22.77 -4.17
CA LYS A 56 4.34 -21.84 -5.28
C LYS A 56 2.97 -21.99 -5.95
N ASP A 57 2.53 -23.22 -6.16
CA ASP A 57 1.27 -23.53 -6.83
C ASP A 57 0.06 -23.06 -6.02
N PHE A 58 0.15 -23.14 -4.68
CA PHE A 58 -0.86 -22.58 -3.79
C PHE A 58 -0.97 -21.07 -3.89
N LEU A 59 0.16 -20.37 -4.01
CA LEU A 59 0.19 -18.92 -4.11
C LEU A 59 -0.12 -18.40 -5.51
N ALA A 60 0.04 -19.20 -6.57
CA ALA A 60 -0.12 -18.75 -7.95
C ALA A 60 -1.46 -18.06 -8.22
N PRO A 61 -2.64 -18.59 -7.83
CA PRO A 61 -3.92 -17.91 -8.04
C PRO A 61 -4.04 -16.60 -7.25
N TRP A 62 -3.45 -16.53 -6.05
CA TRP A 62 -3.42 -15.30 -5.26
C TRP A 62 -2.54 -14.24 -5.91
N MET A 63 -1.46 -14.64 -6.58
CA MET A 63 -0.52 -13.75 -7.25
C MET A 63 -1.04 -13.23 -8.59
N GLU A 64 -2.08 -13.81 -9.17
CA GLU A 64 -2.69 -13.30 -10.40
C GLU A 64 -3.31 -11.92 -10.17
N ARG A 65 -3.13 -11.04 -11.15
CA ARG A 65 -3.72 -9.70 -11.09
C ARG A 65 -5.22 -9.78 -11.30
N GLN A 66 -5.97 -9.12 -10.43
CA GLN A 66 -7.43 -8.99 -10.57
C GLN A 66 -7.77 -7.89 -11.59
N ASP A 67 -8.87 -8.05 -12.35
CA ASP A 67 -9.27 -7.14 -13.43
C ASP A 67 -9.44 -5.68 -12.99
N SER A 68 -9.92 -5.45 -11.76
CA SER A 68 -10.12 -4.12 -11.17
C SER A 68 -8.92 -3.59 -10.41
N GLU A 69 -7.82 -4.36 -10.32
CA GLU A 69 -6.66 -4.03 -9.50
C GLU A 69 -5.66 -3.18 -10.26
N SER A 70 -5.24 -2.04 -9.70
CA SER A 70 -4.15 -1.26 -10.27
C SER A 70 -2.81 -2.01 -10.13
N PRO A 71 -1.82 -1.75 -11.01
CA PRO A 71 -0.50 -2.37 -10.88
C PRO A 71 0.15 -2.16 -9.51
N SER A 72 -0.01 -0.98 -8.91
CA SER A 72 0.52 -0.66 -7.59
C SER A 72 -0.19 -1.42 -6.47
N CYS A 73 -1.53 -1.56 -6.53
CA CYS A 73 -2.29 -2.35 -5.56
C CYS A 73 -1.91 -3.83 -5.63
N HIS A 74 -1.70 -4.33 -6.85
CA HIS A 74 -1.24 -5.70 -7.07
C HIS A 74 0.13 -5.95 -6.44
N GLU A 75 1.10 -5.06 -6.70
CA GLU A 75 2.43 -5.12 -6.11
C GLU A 75 2.37 -5.07 -4.57
N ASP A 76 1.56 -4.16 -4.02
CA ASP A 76 1.38 -4.02 -2.57
C ASP A 76 0.77 -5.27 -1.93
N ARG A 77 -0.19 -5.92 -2.60
CA ARG A 77 -0.84 -7.14 -2.15
C ARG A 77 0.15 -8.31 -2.11
N ILE A 78 0.93 -8.52 -3.17
CA ILE A 78 1.96 -9.57 -3.23
C ILE A 78 3.08 -9.29 -2.24
N SER A 79 3.54 -8.04 -2.14
CA SER A 79 4.57 -7.64 -1.19
C SER A 79 4.16 -7.92 0.26
N CYS A 80 2.88 -7.76 0.59
CA CYS A 80 2.35 -8.06 1.91
C CYS A 80 2.47 -9.55 2.25
N VAL A 81 2.02 -10.44 1.34
CA VAL A 81 2.13 -11.89 1.52
C VAL A 81 3.59 -12.34 1.51
N ARG A 82 4.44 -11.74 0.67
CA ARG A 82 5.88 -12.00 0.69
C ARG A 82 6.49 -11.70 2.06
N GLN A 83 6.10 -10.64 2.73
CA GLN A 83 6.57 -10.34 4.09
C GLN A 83 6.13 -11.41 5.09
N LEU A 84 4.92 -11.95 4.97
CA LEU A 84 4.46 -13.06 5.79
C LEU A 84 5.28 -14.33 5.53
N MET A 85 5.55 -14.67 4.25
CA MET A 85 6.38 -15.83 3.91
C MET A 85 7.81 -15.67 4.46
N LEU A 86 8.40 -14.48 4.38
CA LEU A 86 9.72 -14.21 4.96
C LEU A 86 9.72 -14.37 6.48
N TYR A 87 8.68 -13.91 7.16
CA TYR A 87 8.52 -14.09 8.60
C TYR A 87 8.39 -15.56 8.97
N MET A 88 7.55 -16.33 8.26
CA MET A 88 7.41 -17.77 8.47
C MET A 88 8.74 -18.52 8.23
N ALA A 89 9.48 -18.15 7.17
CA ALA A 89 10.79 -18.72 6.91
C ALA A 89 11.78 -18.41 8.04
N SER A 90 11.74 -17.22 8.63
CA SER A 90 12.56 -16.88 9.81
C SER A 90 12.19 -17.68 11.05
N CYS A 91 10.94 -18.15 11.14
CA CYS A 91 10.48 -19.09 12.17
C CYS A 91 10.81 -20.56 11.86
N GLY A 92 11.54 -20.84 10.77
CA GLY A 92 11.97 -22.19 10.38
C GLY A 92 10.95 -22.99 9.57
N ILE A 93 9.89 -22.35 9.06
CA ILE A 93 8.88 -23.00 8.21
C ILE A 93 9.33 -22.98 6.75
N SER A 94 9.21 -24.11 6.06
CA SER A 94 9.50 -24.22 4.63
C SER A 94 8.35 -23.64 3.82
N VAL A 95 8.55 -22.46 3.22
CA VAL A 95 7.54 -21.76 2.42
C VAL A 95 8.15 -21.21 1.13
N TYR A 96 7.36 -21.13 0.08
CA TYR A 96 7.75 -20.42 -1.12
C TYR A 96 7.71 -18.91 -0.90
N ILE A 97 8.82 -18.22 -1.18
CA ILE A 97 8.92 -16.76 -1.11
C ILE A 97 8.77 -16.19 -2.53
N PRO A 98 7.71 -15.42 -2.83
CA PRO A 98 7.57 -14.79 -4.13
C PRO A 98 8.75 -13.86 -4.45
N HIS A 99 9.43 -14.08 -5.56
CA HIS A 99 10.55 -13.25 -6.03
C HIS A 99 10.20 -12.47 -7.29
N ASP A 100 9.51 -13.14 -8.23
CA ASP A 100 9.20 -12.61 -9.54
C ASP A 100 7.76 -12.09 -9.56
N PHE A 101 7.55 -10.87 -9.13
CA PHE A 101 6.29 -10.18 -9.29
C PHE A 101 6.52 -8.84 -9.98
N TYR A 102 5.47 -8.42 -10.70
CA TYR A 102 5.52 -7.21 -11.50
C TYR A 102 5.77 -5.98 -10.62
N HIS A 103 6.83 -5.25 -10.93
CA HIS A 103 7.04 -3.93 -10.35
C HIS A 103 6.39 -2.88 -11.24
N SER A 104 5.47 -2.11 -10.69
CA SER A 104 4.88 -1.01 -11.43
C SER A 104 5.98 -0.01 -11.80
N ARG A 105 6.10 0.29 -13.10
CA ARG A 105 7.00 1.36 -13.53
C ARG A 105 6.48 2.66 -12.92
N LYS A 106 7.29 3.28 -12.07
CA LYS A 106 6.98 4.64 -11.61
C LYS A 106 6.92 5.54 -12.84
N PRO A 107 5.83 6.27 -13.06
CA PRO A 107 5.79 7.23 -14.15
C PRO A 107 6.96 8.22 -13.98
N TYR A 108 7.61 8.57 -15.07
CA TYR A 108 8.58 9.65 -15.03
C TYR A 108 7.85 10.91 -14.56
N PRO A 109 8.39 11.63 -13.57
CA PRO A 109 7.79 12.88 -13.14
C PRO A 109 7.78 13.85 -14.35
N HIS A 110 6.64 14.52 -14.54
CA HIS A 110 6.55 15.59 -15.52
C HIS A 110 7.43 16.75 -15.06
N ILE A 111 8.35 17.18 -15.90
CA ILE A 111 9.20 18.34 -15.64
C ILE A 111 8.47 19.53 -16.28
N PHE A 112 7.96 20.42 -15.45
CA PHE A 112 7.24 21.60 -15.89
C PHE A 112 8.16 22.55 -16.66
N ASP A 113 7.73 23.01 -17.82
CA ASP A 113 8.38 24.08 -18.52
C ASP A 113 8.03 25.46 -17.92
N GLN A 114 8.72 26.51 -18.38
CA GLN A 114 8.51 27.86 -17.87
C GLN A 114 7.10 28.41 -18.15
N CYS A 115 6.46 27.95 -19.23
CA CYS A 115 5.10 28.36 -19.58
C CYS A 115 4.10 27.72 -18.63
N GLU A 116 4.25 26.42 -18.38
CA GLU A 116 3.42 25.64 -17.44
C GLU A 116 3.54 26.17 -16.01
N ILE A 117 4.76 26.49 -15.57
CA ILE A 117 4.99 27.10 -14.24
C ILE A 117 4.28 28.45 -14.13
N ARG A 118 4.37 29.29 -15.16
CA ARG A 118 3.70 30.59 -15.20
C ARG A 118 2.18 30.45 -15.16
N ASP A 119 1.64 29.52 -15.93
CA ASP A 119 0.19 29.27 -15.99
C ASP A 119 -0.31 28.67 -14.69
N PHE A 120 0.47 27.80 -14.05
CA PHE A 120 0.21 27.29 -12.71
C PHE A 120 0.08 28.43 -11.68
N PHE A 121 1.07 29.33 -11.65
CA PHE A 121 1.01 30.45 -10.70
C PHE A 121 -0.13 31.43 -11.01
N ARG A 122 -0.45 31.67 -12.29
CA ARG A 122 -1.61 32.46 -12.68
C ARG A 122 -2.92 31.82 -12.19
N ALA A 123 -3.06 30.52 -12.36
CA ALA A 123 -4.23 29.78 -11.85
C ALA A 123 -4.31 29.82 -10.32
N LEU A 124 -3.18 29.67 -9.64
CA LEU A 124 -3.09 29.73 -8.19
C LEU A 124 -3.45 31.12 -7.64
N ASP A 125 -3.02 32.19 -8.30
CA ASP A 125 -3.35 33.57 -7.92
C ASP A 125 -4.82 33.90 -8.16
N GLY A 126 -5.41 33.32 -9.20
CA GLY A 126 -6.85 33.44 -9.52
C GLY A 126 -7.75 32.51 -8.74
N TYR A 127 -7.20 31.57 -7.98
CA TYR A 127 -8.02 30.58 -7.26
C TYR A 127 -8.93 31.24 -6.23
N GLN A 128 -10.23 30.94 -6.33
CA GLN A 128 -11.26 31.37 -5.38
C GLN A 128 -11.77 30.13 -4.64
N PRO A 129 -11.72 30.11 -3.30
CA PRO A 129 -12.20 28.98 -2.52
C PRO A 129 -13.72 28.84 -2.62
N ARG A 130 -14.21 27.62 -2.72
CA ARG A 130 -15.65 27.31 -2.75
C ARG A 130 -16.32 27.47 -1.39
N ASN A 131 -15.56 27.31 -0.31
CA ASN A 131 -16.05 27.36 1.07
C ASN A 131 -15.30 28.45 1.85
N ILE A 132 -16.03 29.47 2.33
CA ILE A 132 -15.48 30.77 2.75
C ILE A 132 -14.72 30.74 4.08
N SER A 133 -14.93 29.73 4.95
CA SER A 133 -14.40 29.83 6.32
C SER A 133 -13.03 29.23 6.56
N PHE A 134 -12.72 28.09 5.97
CA PHE A 134 -11.42 27.40 6.18
C PHE A 134 -10.47 27.59 5.00
N GLU A 135 -10.97 27.42 3.78
CA GLU A 135 -10.15 27.49 2.57
C GLU A 135 -9.63 28.91 2.29
N ALA A 136 -10.39 29.96 2.66
CA ALA A 136 -9.95 31.34 2.46
C ALA A 136 -8.66 31.69 3.22
N ARG A 137 -8.45 31.11 4.40
CA ARG A 137 -7.22 31.28 5.16
C ARG A 137 -6.03 30.59 4.49
N LEU A 138 -6.26 29.41 3.90
CA LEU A 138 -5.23 28.59 3.26
C LEU A 138 -4.78 29.12 1.90
N VAL A 139 -5.61 29.93 1.21
CA VAL A 139 -5.28 30.47 -0.12
C VAL A 139 -3.99 31.29 -0.10
N GLY A 140 -3.82 32.16 0.92
CA GLY A 140 -2.60 32.93 1.09
C GLY A 140 -1.37 32.05 1.38
N GLU A 141 -1.57 31.05 2.22
CA GLU A 141 -0.53 30.08 2.60
C GLU A 141 -0.10 29.22 1.40
N TYR A 142 -1.06 28.74 0.60
CA TYR A 142 -0.77 27.99 -0.64
C TYR A 142 0.02 28.82 -1.65
N ARG A 143 -0.37 30.08 -1.87
CA ARG A 143 0.35 30.98 -2.79
C ARG A 143 1.80 31.18 -2.38
N MET A 144 2.06 31.31 -1.09
CA MET A 144 3.42 31.44 -0.56
C MET A 144 4.16 30.10 -0.59
N ALA A 145 3.56 29.03 -0.11
CA ALA A 145 4.19 27.71 -0.04
C ALA A 145 4.64 27.21 -1.41
N PHE A 146 3.77 27.27 -2.43
CA PHE A 146 4.15 26.83 -3.77
C PHE A 146 5.24 27.66 -4.41
N ARG A 147 5.29 28.98 -4.14
CA ARG A 147 6.42 29.81 -4.59
C ARG A 147 7.73 29.43 -3.90
N LEU A 148 7.70 29.18 -2.60
CA LEU A 148 8.88 28.73 -1.84
C LEU A 148 9.35 27.36 -2.36
N TYR A 149 8.46 26.40 -2.58
CA TYR A 149 8.83 25.10 -3.14
C TYR A 149 9.49 25.26 -4.53
N CYS A 150 8.91 26.08 -5.39
CA CYS A 150 9.44 26.28 -6.74
C CYS A 150 10.79 27.03 -6.76
N CYS A 151 10.95 28.06 -5.90
CA CYS A 151 12.15 28.92 -5.88
C CYS A 151 13.28 28.32 -5.04
N CYS A 152 12.99 27.59 -3.99
CA CYS A 152 14.00 27.07 -3.05
C CYS A 152 14.32 25.58 -3.28
N GLY A 153 13.60 24.88 -4.15
CA GLY A 153 13.84 23.48 -4.45
C GLY A 153 13.55 22.55 -3.26
N MET A 154 12.63 22.95 -2.36
CA MET A 154 12.23 22.17 -1.20
C MET A 154 11.20 21.11 -1.57
#